data_d2e7692a839fcd3a6c85316cc4ad8716
#
_entry.id   d2e7692a839fcd3a6c85316cc4ad8716
#
_cell.length_a   1.000
_cell.length_b   1.000
_cell.length_c   1.000
_cell.angle_alpha   90.00
_cell.angle_beta   90.00
_cell.angle_gamma   90.00
#
_symmetry.space_group_name_H-M   'P 1'
#
loop_
_entity.id
_entity.type
_entity.pdbx_description
1 polymer ?
#
loop_
_entity_poly.entity_id
_entity_poly.type
_entity_poly.pdbx_seq_one_letter_code
_entity_poly.pdbx_strand_id
1 'polypeptide(L)'
;GLIIVEATCVNENGKLSMNQLGIWSNEHISGLSKIAEVCHKNDSKVFIQLHHAGLRTPKVVNTDTMTSSDYNDGKISARAMSKGEIHSIQEDFINAAIRAEKAGFDGVELHGAHSYLLTQFFSTKVNKRTDEYGGNFENRIRIAREIIDGIKQNVGSSFVVGIRMGCNENNLENSISMAKTFESMGIDYIHVSTGFDNTPVDKKLPDDFPCNWIVYGGTIIKKNVNIPVIVVNSIKTAKQARYLTDNNLADFVAVGRAQLADYNFVNHIREEKDIIECLECKPCSWFTDGRKCPRYA
;
A
#
# COMPACT_ATOMS: atom_id res chain seq x y z
N GLY A 1 0.27 9.46 -16.63
CA GLY A 1 -0.38 8.99 -15.42
C GLY A 1 0.62 8.60 -14.34
N LEU A 2 0.15 7.88 -13.32
CA LEU A 2 0.98 7.34 -12.24
C LEU A 2 0.86 5.81 -12.22
N ILE A 3 2.00 5.13 -12.16
CA ILE A 3 2.09 3.69 -11.95
C ILE A 3 2.73 3.45 -10.59
N ILE A 4 2.10 2.59 -9.77
CA ILE A 4 2.70 2.13 -8.51
C ILE A 4 3.06 0.66 -8.69
N VAL A 5 4.36 0.38 -8.70
CA VAL A 5 4.88 -1.00 -8.79
C VAL A 5 4.46 -1.77 -7.55
N GLU A 6 4.09 -3.02 -7.74
CA GLU A 6 3.57 -3.90 -6.69
C GLU A 6 4.48 -3.98 -5.46
N ALA A 7 3.92 -4.47 -4.35
CA ALA A 7 4.61 -4.68 -3.08
C ALA A 7 5.98 -5.34 -3.27
N THR A 8 7.03 -4.53 -3.13
CA THR A 8 8.44 -4.89 -3.34
C THR A 8 9.14 -4.99 -1.99
N CYS A 9 9.72 -6.13 -1.69
CA CYS A 9 10.20 -6.43 -0.35
C CYS A 9 11.49 -5.69 -0.02
N VAL A 10 11.54 -5.05 1.15
CA VAL A 10 12.72 -4.31 1.65
C VAL A 10 13.74 -5.22 2.36
N ASN A 11 13.33 -6.45 2.72
CA ASN A 11 14.16 -7.44 3.39
C ASN A 11 13.84 -8.84 2.87
N GLU A 12 14.84 -9.64 2.55
CA GLU A 12 14.65 -10.97 1.96
C GLU A 12 13.78 -11.89 2.83
N ASN A 13 13.89 -11.77 4.15
CA ASN A 13 13.13 -12.56 5.11
C ASN A 13 11.68 -12.11 5.30
N GLY A 14 11.29 -10.98 4.70
CA GLY A 14 9.96 -10.40 4.77
C GLY A 14 9.09 -10.60 3.53
N LYS A 15 9.47 -11.47 2.60
CA LYS A 15 8.72 -11.73 1.36
C LYS A 15 7.39 -12.44 1.61
N LEU A 16 6.40 -12.18 0.73
CA LEU A 16 5.12 -12.90 0.66
C LEU A 16 5.20 -14.20 -0.15
N SER A 17 6.19 -14.34 -1.01
CA SER A 17 6.44 -15.53 -1.82
C SER A 17 7.90 -15.57 -2.23
N MET A 18 8.36 -16.74 -2.66
CA MET A 18 9.74 -16.89 -3.14
C MET A 18 10.09 -15.98 -4.33
N ASN A 19 9.10 -15.67 -5.17
CA ASN A 19 9.26 -14.90 -6.39
C ASN A 19 8.85 -13.42 -6.26
N GLN A 20 8.59 -12.92 -5.04
CA GLN A 20 8.25 -11.52 -4.85
C GLN A 20 9.42 -10.62 -5.25
N LEU A 21 9.10 -9.48 -5.89
CA LEU A 21 10.09 -8.44 -6.18
C LEU A 21 10.79 -7.98 -4.89
N GLY A 22 12.06 -7.65 -5.01
CA GLY A 22 12.88 -7.17 -3.91
C GLY A 22 13.64 -5.90 -4.24
N ILE A 23 13.98 -5.16 -3.17
CA ILE A 23 14.81 -3.95 -3.23
C ILE A 23 15.78 -3.90 -2.04
N TRP A 24 16.05 -5.03 -1.40
CA TRP A 24 16.96 -5.14 -0.25
C TRP A 24 18.45 -5.09 -0.60
N SER A 25 18.83 -5.23 -1.87
CA SER A 25 20.22 -5.18 -2.35
C SER A 25 20.38 -4.20 -3.51
N ASN A 26 21.59 -3.63 -3.65
CA ASN A 26 21.95 -2.78 -4.78
C ASN A 26 21.87 -3.52 -6.14
N GLU A 27 21.97 -4.83 -6.13
CA GLU A 27 21.82 -5.68 -7.33
C GLU A 27 20.46 -5.53 -8.00
N HIS A 28 19.41 -5.18 -7.23
CA HIS A 28 18.06 -4.98 -7.76
C HIS A 28 17.93 -3.68 -8.58
N ILE A 29 18.80 -2.68 -8.35
CA ILE A 29 18.68 -1.34 -8.96
C ILE A 29 18.61 -1.46 -10.49
N SER A 30 19.54 -2.20 -11.11
CA SER A 30 19.60 -2.32 -12.58
C SER A 30 18.34 -2.92 -13.21
N GLY A 31 17.70 -3.90 -12.55
CA GLY A 31 16.43 -4.47 -13.00
C GLY A 31 15.27 -3.50 -12.84
N LEU A 32 15.20 -2.82 -11.70
CA LEU A 32 14.15 -1.87 -11.35
C LEU A 32 14.23 -0.59 -12.21
N SER A 33 15.44 -0.13 -12.57
CA SER A 33 15.64 1.03 -13.46
C SER A 33 14.94 0.85 -14.81
N LYS A 34 14.92 -0.37 -15.36
CA LYS A 34 14.24 -0.68 -16.63
C LYS A 34 12.73 -0.41 -16.55
N ILE A 35 12.13 -0.66 -15.38
CA ILE A 35 10.71 -0.39 -15.15
C ILE A 35 10.48 1.13 -15.15
N ALA A 36 11.31 1.88 -14.41
CA ALA A 36 11.22 3.33 -14.36
C ALA A 36 11.40 3.96 -15.77
N GLU A 37 12.42 3.53 -16.51
CA GLU A 37 12.68 4.01 -17.86
C GLU A 37 11.49 3.78 -18.82
N VAL A 38 10.85 2.59 -18.77
CA VAL A 38 9.68 2.29 -19.61
C VAL A 38 8.50 3.17 -19.25
N CYS A 39 8.26 3.41 -17.96
CA CYS A 39 7.19 4.31 -17.51
C CYS A 39 7.44 5.75 -18.01
N HIS A 40 8.65 6.26 -17.83
CA HIS A 40 9.02 7.62 -18.25
C HIS A 40 8.96 7.81 -19.77
N LYS A 41 9.38 6.81 -20.56
CA LYS A 41 9.24 6.82 -22.03
C LYS A 41 7.79 6.94 -22.50
N ASN A 42 6.82 6.62 -21.63
CA ASN A 42 5.39 6.71 -21.89
C ASN A 42 4.72 7.84 -21.07
N ASP A 43 5.44 8.89 -20.73
CA ASP A 43 4.97 10.06 -20.00
C ASP A 43 4.22 9.74 -18.70
N SER A 44 4.66 8.69 -18.00
CA SER A 44 4.07 8.26 -16.73
C SER A 44 5.07 8.41 -15.60
N LYS A 45 4.61 8.94 -14.47
CA LYS A 45 5.33 8.86 -13.20
C LYS A 45 5.27 7.44 -12.65
N VAL A 46 6.30 7.04 -11.90
CA VAL A 46 6.37 5.71 -11.35
C VAL A 46 6.87 5.73 -9.90
N PHE A 47 6.08 5.11 -9.02
CA PHE A 47 6.44 4.85 -7.63
C PHE A 47 6.62 3.35 -7.42
N ILE A 48 7.28 2.96 -6.33
CA ILE A 48 7.42 1.57 -5.92
C ILE A 48 6.91 1.39 -4.51
N GLN A 49 6.06 0.37 -4.28
CA GLN A 49 5.51 0.10 -2.96
C GLN A 49 6.51 -0.71 -2.12
N LEU A 50 7.01 -0.12 -1.04
CA LEU A 50 7.95 -0.75 -0.09
C LEU A 50 7.20 -1.62 0.92
N HIS A 51 7.63 -2.86 1.08
CA HIS A 51 6.88 -3.89 1.77
C HIS A 51 7.73 -4.79 2.68
N HIS A 52 7.12 -5.24 3.76
CA HIS A 52 7.58 -6.37 4.58
C HIS A 52 6.35 -7.10 5.11
N ALA A 53 6.27 -8.42 4.90
CA ALA A 53 5.06 -9.19 5.23
C ALA A 53 4.83 -9.35 6.74
N GLY A 54 5.89 -9.28 7.56
CA GLY A 54 5.78 -9.51 9.00
C GLY A 54 5.21 -10.89 9.31
N LEU A 55 4.16 -10.96 10.14
CA LEU A 55 3.48 -12.22 10.50
C LEU A 55 2.87 -12.97 9.30
N ARG A 56 2.74 -12.30 8.14
CA ARG A 56 2.23 -12.92 6.89
C ARG A 56 3.33 -13.57 6.04
N THR A 57 4.59 -13.50 6.46
CA THR A 57 5.68 -14.20 5.77
C THR A 57 5.45 -15.71 5.79
N PRO A 58 5.36 -16.38 4.64
CA PRO A 58 5.18 -17.83 4.61
C PRO A 58 6.39 -18.57 5.16
N LYS A 59 6.17 -19.70 5.83
CA LYS A 59 7.25 -20.51 6.42
C LYS A 59 8.28 -21.03 5.38
N VAL A 60 7.89 -21.13 4.12
CA VAL A 60 8.80 -21.47 3.02
C VAL A 60 9.81 -20.36 2.72
N VAL A 61 9.50 -19.13 3.08
CA VAL A 61 10.39 -17.96 2.95
C VAL A 61 11.25 -17.81 4.21
N ASN A 62 10.60 -17.78 5.37
CA ASN A 62 11.28 -17.62 6.65
C ASN A 62 10.50 -18.34 7.75
N THR A 63 11.20 -19.22 8.49
CA THR A 63 10.62 -19.97 9.61
C THR A 63 10.58 -19.13 10.90
N ASP A 64 11.46 -18.12 11.04
CA ASP A 64 11.49 -17.17 12.15
C ASP A 64 10.68 -15.91 11.82
N THR A 65 9.36 -16.09 11.77
CA THR A 65 8.44 -15.00 11.44
C THR A 65 8.33 -14.02 12.60
N MET A 66 8.45 -12.73 12.31
CA MET A 66 8.45 -11.64 13.30
C MET A 66 7.30 -10.66 13.06
N THR A 67 6.82 -10.04 14.15
CA THR A 67 5.78 -9.00 14.15
C THR A 67 5.95 -8.06 15.34
N SER A 68 5.02 -7.14 15.56
CA SER A 68 5.08 -6.17 16.67
C SER A 68 5.08 -6.82 18.05
N SER A 69 4.32 -7.89 18.27
CA SER A 69 4.22 -8.64 19.52
C SER A 69 4.06 -10.13 19.26
N ASP A 70 4.28 -10.98 20.23
CA ASP A 70 3.99 -12.41 20.08
C ASP A 70 2.53 -12.59 19.64
N TYR A 71 2.36 -13.33 18.56
CA TYR A 71 1.06 -13.57 17.94
C TYR A 71 0.86 -15.03 17.60
N ASN A 72 -0.32 -15.56 17.96
CA ASN A 72 -0.73 -16.90 17.58
C ASN A 72 -2.26 -16.96 17.53
N ASP A 73 -2.80 -17.27 16.35
CA ASP A 73 -4.25 -17.46 16.13
C ASP A 73 -4.62 -18.93 15.82
N GLY A 74 -3.69 -19.85 16.03
CA GLY A 74 -3.83 -21.28 15.73
C GLY A 74 -3.50 -21.64 14.26
N LYS A 75 -3.40 -20.65 13.35
CA LYS A 75 -3.02 -20.85 11.95
C LYS A 75 -1.68 -20.20 11.63
N ILE A 76 -1.44 -19.02 12.21
CA ILE A 76 -0.23 -18.22 12.00
C ILE A 76 0.36 -17.93 13.38
N SER A 77 1.67 -18.10 13.50
CA SER A 77 2.42 -17.69 14.68
C SER A 77 3.63 -16.86 14.28
N ALA A 78 3.93 -15.84 15.07
CA ALA A 78 5.09 -14.98 14.89
C ALA A 78 5.55 -14.48 16.27
N ARG A 79 6.85 -14.32 16.47
CA ARG A 79 7.41 -13.75 17.70
C ARG A 79 7.45 -12.23 17.66
N ALA A 80 7.51 -11.61 18.81
CA ALA A 80 7.76 -10.18 18.95
C ALA A 80 9.17 -9.81 18.42
N MET A 81 9.24 -8.71 17.69
CA MET A 81 10.53 -8.09 17.33
C MET A 81 11.16 -7.44 18.57
N SER A 82 12.47 -7.62 18.72
CA SER A 82 13.29 -6.81 19.63
C SER A 82 13.39 -5.37 19.09
N LYS A 83 13.77 -4.41 19.93
CA LYS A 83 14.02 -3.02 19.48
C LYS A 83 15.12 -2.94 18.42
N GLY A 84 16.17 -3.74 18.56
CA GLY A 84 17.24 -3.81 17.55
C GLY A 84 16.74 -4.29 16.20
N GLU A 85 15.83 -5.27 16.15
CA GLU A 85 15.21 -5.74 14.91
C GLU A 85 14.27 -4.70 14.33
N ILE A 86 13.53 -3.93 15.16
CA ILE A 86 12.71 -2.81 14.70
C ILE A 86 13.60 -1.77 14.01
N HIS A 87 14.69 -1.36 14.63
CA HIS A 87 15.63 -0.40 14.03
C HIS A 87 16.24 -0.95 12.73
N SER A 88 16.62 -2.23 12.70
CA SER A 88 17.14 -2.85 11.46
C SER A 88 16.12 -2.80 10.32
N ILE A 89 14.85 -3.09 10.60
CA ILE A 89 13.79 -3.03 9.57
C ILE A 89 13.52 -1.57 9.13
N GLN A 90 13.61 -0.60 10.04
CA GLN A 90 13.51 0.81 9.66
C GLN A 90 14.62 1.20 8.67
N GLU A 91 15.84 0.79 8.94
CA GLU A 91 16.98 0.98 8.02
C GLU A 91 16.77 0.27 6.67
N ASP A 92 16.16 -0.92 6.68
CA ASP A 92 15.82 -1.63 5.44
C ASP A 92 14.84 -0.82 4.57
N PHE A 93 13.80 -0.21 5.16
CA PHE A 93 12.87 0.68 4.45
C PHE A 93 13.56 1.95 3.91
N ILE A 94 14.40 2.60 4.73
CA ILE A 94 15.15 3.80 4.35
C ILE A 94 16.10 3.48 3.18
N ASN A 95 16.89 2.43 3.31
CA ASN A 95 17.83 1.99 2.27
C ASN A 95 17.09 1.55 0.99
N ALA A 96 15.91 0.96 1.10
CA ALA A 96 15.06 0.62 -0.03
C ALA A 96 14.59 1.87 -0.79
N ALA A 97 14.18 2.94 -0.08
CA ALA A 97 13.81 4.22 -0.70
C ALA A 97 15.00 4.87 -1.42
N ILE A 98 16.21 4.85 -0.83
CA ILE A 98 17.43 5.34 -1.47
C ILE A 98 17.73 4.55 -2.76
N ARG A 99 17.52 3.22 -2.74
CA ARG A 99 17.71 2.39 -3.95
C ARG A 99 16.65 2.68 -5.00
N ALA A 100 15.40 2.95 -4.60
CA ALA A 100 14.32 3.34 -5.49
C ALA A 100 14.65 4.65 -6.22
N GLU A 101 15.12 5.66 -5.51
CA GLU A 101 15.58 6.92 -6.10
C GLU A 101 16.73 6.69 -7.09
N LYS A 102 17.75 5.92 -6.70
CA LYS A 102 18.87 5.54 -7.58
C LYS A 102 18.42 4.73 -8.82
N ALA A 103 17.36 3.98 -8.72
CA ALA A 103 16.76 3.24 -9.84
C ALA A 103 15.91 4.15 -10.74
N GLY A 104 15.74 5.43 -10.41
CA GLY A 104 15.00 6.39 -11.22
C GLY A 104 13.51 6.45 -10.95
N PHE A 105 13.01 5.88 -9.84
CA PHE A 105 11.63 6.07 -9.43
C PHE A 105 11.39 7.52 -9.00
N ASP A 106 10.18 8.03 -9.24
CA ASP A 106 9.77 9.38 -8.81
C ASP A 106 9.36 9.41 -7.33
N GLY A 107 9.15 8.26 -6.71
CA GLY A 107 8.77 8.16 -5.30
C GLY A 107 8.56 6.73 -4.80
N VAL A 108 8.22 6.63 -3.53
CA VAL A 108 7.88 5.37 -2.85
C VAL A 108 6.54 5.44 -2.16
N GLU A 109 5.92 4.28 -1.98
CA GLU A 109 4.72 4.10 -1.17
C GLU A 109 5.01 3.11 -0.03
N LEU A 110 4.90 3.54 1.22
CA LEU A 110 5.01 2.65 2.37
C LEU A 110 3.76 1.77 2.48
N HIS A 111 3.94 0.45 2.57
CA HIS A 111 2.81 -0.47 2.69
C HIS A 111 2.33 -0.60 4.14
N GLY A 112 1.50 0.33 4.59
CA GLY A 112 0.88 0.37 5.91
C GLY A 112 -0.57 -0.15 5.93
N ALA A 113 -0.87 -1.20 5.16
CA ALA A 113 -2.20 -1.78 4.96
C ALA A 113 -2.17 -3.33 4.94
N HIS A 114 -3.33 -3.99 4.79
CA HIS A 114 -3.51 -5.41 4.46
C HIS A 114 -2.87 -6.40 5.44
N SER A 115 -2.86 -6.10 6.72
CA SER A 115 -2.24 -6.91 7.78
C SER A 115 -0.73 -7.19 7.62
N TYR A 116 0.00 -6.36 6.87
CA TYR A 116 1.46 -6.47 6.76
C TYR A 116 2.18 -5.70 7.88
N LEU A 117 3.50 -5.73 7.91
CA LEU A 117 4.30 -5.36 9.09
C LEU A 117 3.92 -4.01 9.69
N LEU A 118 3.84 -2.93 8.91
CA LEU A 118 3.52 -1.61 9.46
C LEU A 118 2.12 -1.60 10.09
N THR A 119 1.12 -2.22 9.42
CA THR A 119 -0.23 -2.37 9.97
C THR A 119 -0.23 -3.19 11.28
N GLN A 120 0.67 -4.17 11.40
CA GLN A 120 0.79 -4.97 12.64
C GLN A 120 1.27 -4.13 13.83
N PHE A 121 2.04 -3.07 13.57
CA PHE A 121 2.38 -2.08 14.59
C PHE A 121 1.23 -1.13 14.90
N PHE A 122 0.46 -0.70 13.90
CA PHE A 122 -0.67 0.23 14.07
C PHE A 122 -1.85 -0.41 14.82
N SER A 123 -2.07 -1.72 14.61
CA SER A 123 -3.24 -2.44 15.07
C SER A 123 -3.18 -2.82 16.55
N THR A 124 -4.20 -2.42 17.31
CA THR A 124 -4.37 -2.86 18.70
C THR A 124 -4.67 -4.37 18.82
N LYS A 125 -5.05 -5.01 17.70
CA LYS A 125 -5.31 -6.47 17.66
C LYS A 125 -4.01 -7.27 17.78
N VAL A 126 -2.91 -6.77 17.22
CA VAL A 126 -1.60 -7.45 17.19
C VAL A 126 -0.62 -6.79 18.15
N ASN A 127 -0.49 -5.47 18.10
CA ASN A 127 0.49 -4.76 18.92
C ASN A 127 0.07 -4.68 20.39
N LYS A 128 0.70 -5.51 21.21
CA LYS A 128 0.55 -5.58 22.67
C LYS A 128 1.80 -5.10 23.41
N ARG A 129 2.70 -4.39 22.72
CA ARG A 129 3.92 -3.85 23.32
C ARG A 129 3.60 -2.83 24.39
N THR A 130 4.48 -2.76 25.38
CA THR A 130 4.43 -1.80 26.50
C THR A 130 5.59 -0.80 26.44
N ASP A 131 6.44 -0.88 25.41
CA ASP A 131 7.54 0.04 25.16
C ASP A 131 7.12 1.17 24.21
N GLU A 132 8.08 1.95 23.73
CA GLU A 132 7.89 3.11 22.84
C GLU A 132 7.30 2.78 21.47
N TYR A 133 7.13 1.50 21.10
CA TYR A 133 6.50 1.05 19.86
C TYR A 133 5.09 0.48 20.07
N GLY A 134 4.51 0.62 21.28
CA GLY A 134 3.18 0.07 21.59
C GLY A 134 2.42 0.85 22.66
N GLY A 135 1.26 0.32 23.04
CA GLY A 135 0.35 0.97 24.01
C GLY A 135 -0.48 2.07 23.38
N ASN A 136 -0.10 3.33 23.52
CA ASN A 136 -0.86 4.46 23.01
C ASN A 136 -0.74 4.63 21.49
N PHE A 137 -1.57 5.51 20.92
CA PHE A 137 -1.63 5.76 19.50
C PHE A 137 -0.26 6.22 18.93
N GLU A 138 0.39 7.19 19.56
CA GLU A 138 1.65 7.77 19.10
C GLU A 138 2.77 6.72 19.02
N ASN A 139 2.84 5.85 20.02
CA ASN A 139 3.82 4.78 20.05
C ASN A 139 3.59 3.74 18.94
N ARG A 140 2.32 3.38 18.67
CA ARG A 140 2.01 2.40 17.63
C ARG A 140 2.38 2.88 16.22
N ILE A 141 2.31 4.18 15.95
CA ILE A 141 2.67 4.75 14.65
C ILE A 141 4.14 5.21 14.59
N ARG A 142 4.89 5.14 15.68
CA ARG A 142 6.30 5.56 15.77
C ARG A 142 7.18 4.93 14.70
N ILE A 143 7.03 3.63 14.45
CA ILE A 143 7.83 2.94 13.43
C ILE A 143 7.70 3.62 12.06
N ALA A 144 6.48 4.02 11.67
CA ALA A 144 6.27 4.73 10.40
C ALA A 144 6.86 6.14 10.42
N ARG A 145 6.74 6.86 11.55
CA ARG A 145 7.37 8.18 11.72
C ARG A 145 8.87 8.11 11.47
N GLU A 146 9.56 7.20 12.16
CA GLU A 146 11.00 7.06 12.08
C GLU A 146 11.46 6.64 10.67
N ILE A 147 10.69 5.79 9.99
CA ILE A 147 10.93 5.46 8.58
C ILE A 147 10.75 6.68 7.66
N ILE A 148 9.65 7.43 7.82
CA ILE A 148 9.36 8.62 7.01
C ILE A 148 10.46 9.67 7.19
N ASP A 149 10.82 9.96 8.44
CA ASP A 149 11.87 10.92 8.78
C ASP A 149 13.22 10.49 8.18
N GLY A 150 13.57 9.21 8.33
CA GLY A 150 14.81 8.66 7.77
C GLY A 150 14.84 8.69 6.23
N ILE A 151 13.73 8.39 5.56
CA ILE A 151 13.65 8.50 4.10
C ILE A 151 13.85 9.95 3.68
N LYS A 152 13.09 10.89 4.24
CA LYS A 152 13.13 12.31 3.86
C LYS A 152 14.50 12.98 4.11
N GLN A 153 15.28 12.47 5.06
CA GLN A 153 16.65 12.93 5.31
C GLN A 153 17.66 12.42 4.26
N ASN A 154 17.35 11.36 3.52
CA ASN A 154 18.29 10.64 2.66
C ASN A 154 17.95 10.66 1.17
N VAL A 155 16.78 11.19 0.78
CA VAL A 155 16.35 11.33 -0.61
C VAL A 155 16.24 12.79 -1.02
N GLY A 156 16.23 13.08 -2.31
CA GLY A 156 16.06 14.44 -2.83
C GLY A 156 14.69 15.02 -2.53
N SER A 157 14.60 16.34 -2.41
CA SER A 157 13.37 17.06 -2.03
C SER A 157 12.20 16.90 -3.03
N SER A 158 12.47 16.45 -4.25
CA SER A 158 11.46 16.16 -5.27
C SER A 158 10.97 14.71 -5.26
N PHE A 159 11.58 13.84 -4.45
CA PHE A 159 11.22 12.44 -4.34
C PHE A 159 9.96 12.28 -3.47
N VAL A 160 8.91 11.70 -4.03
CA VAL A 160 7.59 11.60 -3.39
C VAL A 160 7.59 10.44 -2.39
N VAL A 161 7.07 10.69 -1.19
CA VAL A 161 6.92 9.67 -0.14
C VAL A 161 5.45 9.55 0.26
N GLY A 162 4.80 8.48 -0.14
CA GLY A 162 3.40 8.20 0.21
C GLY A 162 3.25 7.03 1.17
N ILE A 163 2.03 6.87 1.66
CA ILE A 163 1.67 5.71 2.50
C ILE A 163 0.34 5.10 2.06
N ARG A 164 0.30 3.78 1.91
CA ARG A 164 -0.95 3.04 1.81
C ARG A 164 -1.41 2.61 3.18
N MET A 165 -2.64 2.97 3.54
CA MET A 165 -3.19 2.70 4.88
C MET A 165 -4.63 2.19 4.81
N GLY A 166 -5.12 1.58 5.89
CA GLY A 166 -6.51 1.17 6.01
C GLY A 166 -7.44 2.30 6.45
N CYS A 167 -8.65 2.34 5.88
CA CYS A 167 -9.73 3.20 6.39
C CYS A 167 -10.42 2.61 7.64
N ASN A 168 -10.10 1.38 8.00
CA ASN A 168 -10.72 0.63 9.11
C ASN A 168 -9.68 0.17 10.15
N GLU A 169 -8.51 0.81 10.22
CA GLU A 169 -7.49 0.42 11.21
C GLU A 169 -7.97 0.73 12.62
N ASN A 170 -8.26 -0.31 13.39
CA ASN A 170 -9.01 -0.32 14.64
C ASN A 170 -10.47 0.21 14.49
N ASN A 171 -10.71 1.32 13.84
CA ASN A 171 -11.99 1.90 13.39
C ASN A 171 -11.74 3.09 12.44
N LEU A 172 -12.80 3.69 11.90
CA LEU A 172 -12.69 4.81 10.96
C LEU A 172 -12.08 6.07 11.62
N GLU A 173 -12.45 6.38 12.85
CA GLU A 173 -11.95 7.57 13.57
C GLU A 173 -10.45 7.47 13.83
N ASN A 174 -9.98 6.28 14.22
CA ASN A 174 -8.55 6.03 14.37
C ASN A 174 -7.82 6.19 13.03
N SER A 175 -8.41 5.69 11.94
CA SER A 175 -7.83 5.84 10.59
C SER A 175 -7.77 7.30 10.14
N ILE A 176 -8.78 8.12 10.46
CA ILE A 176 -8.75 9.57 10.22
C ILE A 176 -7.63 10.23 11.04
N SER A 177 -7.49 9.87 12.31
CA SER A 177 -6.41 10.38 13.17
C SER A 177 -5.04 10.00 12.62
N MET A 178 -4.87 8.76 12.14
CA MET A 178 -3.64 8.29 11.49
C MET A 178 -3.34 9.10 10.22
N ALA A 179 -4.35 9.33 9.36
CA ALA A 179 -4.18 10.10 8.13
C ALA A 179 -3.69 11.53 8.41
N LYS A 180 -4.31 12.23 9.38
CA LYS A 180 -3.87 13.57 9.82
C LYS A 180 -2.46 13.56 10.40
N THR A 181 -2.12 12.53 11.15
CA THR A 181 -0.78 12.40 11.72
C THR A 181 0.26 12.13 10.63
N PHE A 182 -0.01 11.27 9.65
CA PHE A 182 0.87 11.07 8.50
C PHE A 182 1.04 12.35 7.67
N GLU A 183 -0.03 13.11 7.43
CA GLU A 183 0.05 14.44 6.82
C GLU A 183 1.01 15.35 7.62
N SER A 184 0.88 15.41 8.95
CA SER A 184 1.76 16.22 9.82
C SER A 184 3.22 15.75 9.84
N MET A 185 3.49 14.48 9.52
CA MET A 185 4.83 13.93 9.31
C MET A 185 5.42 14.30 7.94
N GLY A 186 4.64 15.00 7.09
CA GLY A 186 5.07 15.43 5.76
C GLY A 186 4.97 14.34 4.69
N ILE A 187 4.09 13.35 4.84
CA ILE A 187 3.74 12.45 3.75
C ILE A 187 3.12 13.26 2.60
N ASP A 188 3.49 12.91 1.36
CA ASP A 188 3.06 13.65 0.18
C ASP A 188 1.68 13.21 -0.35
N TYR A 189 1.27 11.97 -0.09
CA TYR A 189 -0.07 11.45 -0.41
C TYR A 189 -0.46 10.24 0.45
N ILE A 190 -1.75 9.97 0.52
CA ILE A 190 -2.30 8.79 1.18
C ILE A 190 -3.06 7.93 0.16
N HIS A 191 -2.79 6.62 0.15
CA HIS A 191 -3.52 5.63 -0.64
C HIS A 191 -4.38 4.77 0.29
N VAL A 192 -5.70 4.89 0.19
CA VAL A 192 -6.62 4.28 1.15
C VAL A 192 -7.11 2.91 0.70
N SER A 193 -6.97 1.91 1.57
CA SER A 193 -7.42 0.53 1.38
C SER A 193 -7.97 -0.05 2.70
N THR A 194 -7.74 -1.35 2.98
CA THR A 194 -8.08 -2.00 4.27
C THR A 194 -6.87 -2.04 5.21
N GLY A 195 -7.15 -2.03 6.51
CA GLY A 195 -6.15 -2.13 7.58
C GLY A 195 -5.74 -3.58 7.90
N PHE A 196 -5.68 -3.89 9.19
CA PHE A 196 -5.25 -5.23 9.63
C PHE A 196 -6.23 -6.33 9.18
N ASP A 197 -7.51 -6.05 9.14
CA ASP A 197 -8.53 -6.99 8.66
C ASP A 197 -9.53 -6.32 7.70
N ASN A 198 -10.55 -7.08 7.26
CA ASN A 198 -11.58 -6.65 6.34
C ASN A 198 -12.90 -6.31 7.05
N THR A 199 -12.87 -5.97 8.34
CA THR A 199 -14.07 -5.52 9.05
C THR A 199 -14.54 -4.20 8.45
N PRO A 200 -15.78 -4.11 7.93
CA PRO A 200 -16.27 -2.86 7.38
C PRO A 200 -16.28 -1.74 8.42
N VAL A 201 -16.12 -0.50 7.94
CA VAL A 201 -16.30 0.68 8.79
C VAL A 201 -17.74 0.75 9.27
N ASP A 202 -17.94 1.10 10.54
CA ASP A 202 -19.25 1.29 11.13
C ASP A 202 -19.85 2.63 10.66
N LYS A 203 -20.20 2.67 9.37
CA LYS A 203 -20.86 3.79 8.73
C LYS A 203 -21.69 3.33 7.53
N LYS A 204 -22.97 3.63 7.54
CA LYS A 204 -23.86 3.29 6.41
C LYS A 204 -23.39 4.03 5.14
N LEU A 205 -23.26 3.28 4.04
CA LEU A 205 -23.04 3.87 2.73
C LEU A 205 -24.30 4.64 2.29
N PRO A 206 -24.16 5.78 1.59
CA PRO A 206 -25.27 6.38 0.87
C PRO A 206 -25.86 5.39 -0.14
N ASP A 207 -27.18 5.40 -0.29
CA ASP A 207 -27.88 4.40 -1.13
C ASP A 207 -27.50 4.50 -2.61
N ASP A 208 -27.06 5.65 -3.08
CA ASP A 208 -26.62 5.96 -4.45
C ASP A 208 -25.09 5.92 -4.63
N PHE A 209 -24.32 5.55 -3.62
CA PHE A 209 -22.85 5.52 -3.70
C PHE A 209 -22.40 4.33 -4.58
N PRO A 210 -21.71 4.57 -5.71
CA PRO A 210 -21.48 3.54 -6.73
C PRO A 210 -20.33 2.57 -6.41
N CYS A 211 -19.68 2.72 -5.25
CA CYS A 211 -18.53 1.93 -4.84
C CYS A 211 -18.77 1.25 -3.48
N ASN A 212 -17.81 0.46 -3.03
CA ASN A 212 -17.92 -0.26 -1.75
C ASN A 212 -17.46 0.60 -0.55
N TRP A 213 -17.57 0.02 0.66
CA TRP A 213 -17.26 0.67 1.92
C TRP A 213 -15.79 1.11 2.04
N ILE A 214 -14.85 0.42 1.36
CA ILE A 214 -13.42 0.78 1.39
C ILE A 214 -13.20 2.10 0.67
N VAL A 215 -13.76 2.22 -0.53
CA VAL A 215 -13.73 3.47 -1.31
C VAL A 215 -14.43 4.59 -0.54
N TYR A 216 -15.60 4.29 0.08
CA TYR A 216 -16.32 5.26 0.91
C TYR A 216 -15.49 5.73 2.10
N GLY A 217 -14.81 4.82 2.81
CA GLY A 217 -13.87 5.17 3.86
C GLY A 217 -12.76 6.11 3.37
N GLY A 218 -12.25 5.86 2.16
CA GLY A 218 -11.27 6.74 1.50
C GLY A 218 -11.81 8.14 1.24
N THR A 219 -13.08 8.29 0.81
CA THR A 219 -13.69 9.61 0.61
C THR A 219 -13.86 10.38 1.92
N ILE A 220 -14.06 9.66 3.04
CA ILE A 220 -14.13 10.30 4.36
C ILE A 220 -12.74 10.76 4.80
N ILE A 221 -11.69 9.97 4.57
CA ILE A 221 -10.30 10.37 4.84
C ILE A 221 -9.96 11.61 4.01
N LYS A 222 -10.30 11.63 2.70
CA LYS A 222 -10.09 12.80 1.83
C LYS A 222 -10.66 14.10 2.40
N LYS A 223 -11.83 14.05 3.02
CA LYS A 223 -12.46 15.23 3.65
C LYS A 223 -11.74 15.72 4.92
N ASN A 224 -10.78 14.96 5.44
CA ASN A 224 -10.12 15.22 6.72
C ASN A 224 -8.62 15.55 6.58
N VAL A 225 -8.06 15.51 5.37
CA VAL A 225 -6.66 15.85 5.06
C VAL A 225 -6.59 16.79 3.86
N ASN A 226 -5.49 17.54 3.74
CA ASN A 226 -5.26 18.50 2.65
C ASN A 226 -4.36 17.93 1.55
N ILE A 227 -3.62 16.87 1.84
CA ILE A 227 -2.76 16.19 0.87
C ILE A 227 -3.58 15.30 -0.07
N PRO A 228 -3.06 14.95 -1.26
CA PRO A 228 -3.72 14.08 -2.20
C PRO A 228 -4.11 12.72 -1.60
N VAL A 229 -5.31 12.25 -1.93
CA VAL A 229 -5.81 10.93 -1.54
C VAL A 229 -6.13 10.10 -2.76
N ILE A 230 -5.55 8.90 -2.81
CA ILE A 230 -5.84 7.85 -3.79
C ILE A 230 -6.83 6.88 -3.15
N VAL A 231 -7.92 6.57 -3.84
CA VAL A 231 -8.86 5.52 -3.44
C VAL A 231 -8.76 4.31 -4.35
N VAL A 232 -8.95 3.12 -3.79
CA VAL A 232 -8.86 1.85 -4.51
C VAL A 232 -9.89 0.86 -3.98
N ASN A 233 -10.24 -0.08 -4.74
CA ASN A 233 -10.99 -1.30 -4.51
C ASN A 233 -12.20 -1.44 -5.43
N SER A 234 -12.12 -2.42 -6.32
CA SER A 234 -13.19 -2.77 -7.28
C SER A 234 -13.76 -1.58 -8.08
N ILE A 235 -12.93 -0.56 -8.35
CA ILE A 235 -13.25 0.49 -9.31
C ILE A 235 -12.93 -0.07 -10.70
N LYS A 236 -13.96 -0.24 -11.53
CA LYS A 236 -13.85 -0.98 -12.79
C LYS A 236 -14.62 -0.35 -13.95
N THR A 237 -15.24 0.79 -13.74
CA THR A 237 -15.97 1.53 -14.77
C THR A 237 -15.58 3.00 -14.80
N ALA A 238 -15.70 3.63 -15.97
CA ALA A 238 -15.52 5.07 -16.13
C ALA A 238 -16.46 5.87 -15.22
N LYS A 239 -17.72 5.41 -15.09
CA LYS A 239 -18.73 6.04 -14.25
C LYS A 239 -18.28 6.10 -12.77
N GLN A 240 -17.74 5.01 -12.22
CA GLN A 240 -17.22 4.98 -10.85
C GLN A 240 -16.04 5.93 -10.68
N ALA A 241 -15.08 5.91 -11.61
CA ALA A 241 -13.89 6.76 -11.53
C ALA A 241 -14.28 8.24 -11.59
N ARG A 242 -15.06 8.65 -12.60
CA ARG A 242 -15.53 10.03 -12.76
C ARG A 242 -16.39 10.48 -11.57
N TYR A 243 -17.27 9.64 -11.07
CA TYR A 243 -18.07 10.00 -9.87
C TYR A 243 -17.18 10.43 -8.71
N LEU A 244 -16.07 9.74 -8.48
CA LEU A 244 -15.15 10.04 -7.37
C LEU A 244 -14.35 11.32 -7.62
N THR A 245 -13.82 11.53 -8.83
CA THR A 245 -12.99 12.69 -9.14
C THR A 245 -13.82 13.96 -9.37
N ASP A 246 -14.91 13.88 -10.12
CA ASP A 246 -15.73 15.04 -10.49
C ASP A 246 -16.48 15.63 -9.28
N ASN A 247 -16.79 14.81 -8.28
CA ASN A 247 -17.37 15.25 -7.00
C ASN A 247 -16.34 15.56 -5.91
N ASN A 248 -15.04 15.61 -6.26
CA ASN A 248 -13.93 15.89 -5.33
C ASN A 248 -13.93 14.95 -4.10
N LEU A 249 -14.33 13.68 -4.30
CA LEU A 249 -14.34 12.64 -3.27
C LEU A 249 -12.99 11.91 -3.16
N ALA A 250 -12.15 12.03 -4.19
CA ALA A 250 -10.77 11.55 -4.23
C ALA A 250 -9.98 12.40 -5.23
N ASP A 251 -8.67 12.53 -5.04
CA ASP A 251 -7.78 13.20 -6.01
C ASP A 251 -7.36 12.24 -7.12
N PHE A 252 -7.20 10.97 -6.79
CA PHE A 252 -6.84 9.91 -7.73
C PHE A 252 -7.62 8.63 -7.44
N VAL A 253 -7.80 7.86 -8.50
CA VAL A 253 -8.42 6.53 -8.46
C VAL A 253 -7.40 5.50 -8.91
N ALA A 254 -7.11 4.52 -8.06
CA ALA A 254 -6.25 3.40 -8.42
C ALA A 254 -7.05 2.25 -9.01
N VAL A 255 -6.63 1.77 -10.17
CA VAL A 255 -7.26 0.68 -10.91
C VAL A 255 -6.27 -0.47 -11.03
N GLY A 256 -6.62 -1.64 -10.52
CA GLY A 256 -5.79 -2.83 -10.61
C GLY A 256 -6.36 -3.84 -11.61
N ARG A 257 -7.23 -4.75 -11.14
CA ARG A 257 -7.76 -5.86 -11.94
C ARG A 257 -8.47 -5.45 -13.22
N ALA A 258 -9.12 -4.26 -13.25
CA ALA A 258 -9.73 -3.75 -14.46
C ALA A 258 -8.67 -3.40 -15.51
N GLN A 259 -7.55 -2.80 -15.10
CA GLN A 259 -6.40 -2.52 -15.97
C GLN A 259 -5.73 -3.83 -16.49
N LEU A 260 -5.78 -4.91 -15.72
CA LEU A 260 -5.28 -6.22 -16.16
C LEU A 260 -6.24 -6.92 -17.15
N ALA A 261 -7.53 -6.65 -17.05
CA ALA A 261 -8.54 -7.17 -17.97
C ALA A 261 -8.56 -6.39 -19.30
N ASP A 262 -8.31 -5.09 -19.21
CA ASP A 262 -8.21 -4.16 -20.34
C ASP A 262 -6.95 -3.30 -20.16
N TYR A 263 -5.87 -3.65 -20.84
CA TYR A 263 -4.59 -2.93 -20.75
C TYR A 263 -4.69 -1.48 -21.23
N ASN A 264 -5.69 -1.15 -22.05
CA ASN A 264 -6.00 0.21 -22.51
C ASN A 264 -7.08 0.91 -21.68
N PHE A 265 -7.50 0.37 -20.55
CA PHE A 265 -8.59 0.86 -19.72
C PHE A 265 -8.62 2.39 -19.56
N VAL A 266 -7.49 3.01 -19.20
CA VAL A 266 -7.41 4.45 -19.01
C VAL A 266 -7.57 5.21 -20.33
N ASN A 267 -6.98 4.73 -21.42
CA ASN A 267 -7.11 5.34 -22.74
C ASN A 267 -8.54 5.20 -23.26
N HIS A 268 -9.16 4.02 -23.10
CA HIS A 268 -10.55 3.82 -23.49
C HIS A 268 -11.49 4.78 -22.76
N ILE A 269 -11.29 4.99 -21.42
CA ILE A 269 -12.07 5.99 -20.66
C ILE A 269 -11.86 7.42 -21.22
N ARG A 270 -10.62 7.80 -21.56
CA ARG A 270 -10.31 9.15 -22.09
C ARG A 270 -10.89 9.37 -23.47
N GLU A 271 -10.93 8.33 -24.29
CA GLU A 271 -11.42 8.35 -25.66
C GLU A 271 -12.91 7.99 -25.79
N GLU A 272 -13.61 7.82 -24.65
CA GLU A 272 -15.02 7.43 -24.57
C GLU A 272 -15.34 6.13 -25.31
N LYS A 273 -14.37 5.21 -25.37
CA LYS A 273 -14.51 3.88 -25.96
C LYS A 273 -15.03 2.86 -24.92
N ASP A 274 -15.58 1.76 -25.44
CA ASP A 274 -15.97 0.63 -24.59
C ASP A 274 -14.75 0.03 -23.90
N ILE A 275 -14.91 -0.32 -22.61
CA ILE A 275 -13.91 -1.00 -21.79
C ILE A 275 -14.23 -2.49 -21.70
N ILE A 276 -13.19 -3.32 -21.57
CA ILE A 276 -13.33 -4.73 -21.27
C ILE A 276 -13.49 -4.89 -19.74
N GLU A 277 -14.72 -5.05 -19.26
CA GLU A 277 -14.98 -5.13 -17.83
C GLU A 277 -14.36 -6.39 -17.18
N CYS A 278 -13.70 -6.21 -16.03
CA CYS A 278 -13.20 -7.29 -15.20
C CYS A 278 -14.35 -8.13 -14.61
N LEU A 279 -14.30 -9.46 -14.77
CA LEU A 279 -15.31 -10.40 -14.26
C LEU A 279 -15.21 -10.68 -12.74
N GLU A 280 -14.20 -10.16 -12.04
CA GLU A 280 -13.95 -10.37 -10.61
C GLU A 280 -13.91 -11.86 -10.20
N CYS A 281 -13.28 -12.69 -11.03
CA CYS A 281 -13.14 -14.13 -10.82
C CYS A 281 -12.57 -14.47 -9.44
N LYS A 282 -13.04 -15.55 -8.84
CA LYS A 282 -12.57 -16.05 -7.53
C LYS A 282 -12.18 -17.53 -7.68
N PRO A 283 -10.87 -17.88 -7.60
CA PRO A 283 -9.71 -17.00 -7.52
C PRO A 283 -9.44 -16.23 -8.82
N CYS A 284 -8.78 -15.08 -8.71
CA CYS A 284 -8.33 -14.34 -9.88
C CYS A 284 -7.12 -15.02 -10.50
N SER A 285 -7.16 -15.26 -11.82
CA SER A 285 -6.08 -15.94 -12.55
C SER A 285 -4.73 -15.21 -12.49
N TRP A 286 -4.74 -13.90 -12.31
CA TRP A 286 -3.52 -13.10 -12.18
C TRP A 286 -2.63 -13.47 -11.00
N PHE A 287 -3.20 -14.09 -9.95
CA PHE A 287 -2.40 -14.60 -8.82
C PHE A 287 -1.65 -15.91 -9.13
N THR A 288 -1.94 -16.56 -10.25
CA THR A 288 -1.30 -17.81 -10.67
C THR A 288 -0.69 -17.71 -12.05
N ASP A 289 -1.49 -17.38 -13.05
CA ASP A 289 -1.06 -17.17 -14.45
C ASP A 289 -2.01 -16.16 -15.12
N GLY A 290 -1.55 -14.91 -15.27
CA GLY A 290 -2.34 -13.82 -15.85
C GLY A 290 -2.85 -14.10 -17.27
N ARG A 291 -2.11 -14.92 -18.04
CA ARG A 291 -2.51 -15.35 -19.41
C ARG A 291 -3.81 -16.15 -19.41
N LYS A 292 -4.21 -16.70 -18.27
CA LYS A 292 -5.48 -17.42 -18.10
C LYS A 292 -6.64 -16.50 -17.71
N CYS A 293 -6.45 -15.19 -17.68
CA CYS A 293 -7.55 -14.26 -17.50
C CYS A 293 -8.55 -14.40 -18.67
N PRO A 294 -9.85 -14.69 -18.40
CA PRO A 294 -10.82 -14.90 -19.49
C PRO A 294 -11.13 -13.63 -20.31
N ARG A 295 -10.58 -12.49 -19.89
CA ARG A 295 -10.65 -11.21 -20.63
C ARG A 295 -9.36 -10.88 -21.37
N TYR A 296 -8.30 -11.61 -21.09
CA TYR A 296 -7.01 -11.47 -21.78
C TYR A 296 -7.07 -12.32 -23.05
N ALA A 297 -7.59 -11.78 -24.11
CA ALA A 297 -7.64 -12.40 -25.42
C ALA A 297 -6.77 -11.64 -26.41
#